data_3ee2d08a4397f594c4d0dc78221e3c67
#
_entry.id   3ee2d08a4397f594c4d0dc78221e3c67
#
_cell.length_a   1.000
_cell.length_b   1.000
_cell.length_c   1.000
_cell.angle_alpha   90.00
_cell.angle_beta   90.00
_cell.angle_gamma   90.00
#
_symmetry.space_group_name_H-M   'P 1'
#
loop_
_entity.id
_entity.type
_entity.pdbx_description
1 polymer ?
#
loop_
_entity_poly.entity_id
_entity_poly.type
_entity_poly.pdbx_seq_one_letter_code
_entity_poly.pdbx_strand_id
1 'polypeptide(L)'
;PEKPQYEGIHAIVAPSASFAADDGSIALNGNSASNVARLLSHTGHSIIKGMGEMQITDAEYKEIKEFTDKLVSNNNTPTEIYQTIFRWITTNIQYQSGYVDNNPYPVFKTHQAICQGYANLLNVMLHTQDIPAMNANGMLVPVGGHAWNYVYLDDWYVSDPTNNGHFRMSELDTYTHLVPMTLDVDLFEDEEFVYHFSEERLNIRQVKKSGKQLIVPFGTNGFRVSAFNPSKPLPEGVEEIYIGQNIESLGENLLGLSIHAPNVKHAFVDSANSKLKSYGQVVYRDSQPYYIPAAATVIQFLPIHTFGKNFLKDHAHVETIVIQSGTKSLDAYAFENCPRLQKAYIPEETVVDAKAFYGVHPQFQILRGIVKN
;
A
#
# COMPACT_ATOMS: atom_id res chain seq x y z
N PRO A 1 -44.64 6.67 -12.95
CA PRO A 1 -44.56 5.40 -12.21
C PRO A 1 -43.51 5.57 -11.13
N GLU A 2 -43.93 5.46 -9.88
CA GLU A 2 -43.06 5.55 -8.72
C GLU A 2 -42.01 4.44 -8.80
N LYS A 3 -40.76 4.81 -8.56
CA LYS A 3 -39.67 3.83 -8.39
C LYS A 3 -40.06 2.92 -7.24
N PRO A 4 -39.96 1.59 -7.37
CA PRO A 4 -40.20 0.69 -6.26
C PRO A 4 -39.20 1.01 -5.17
N GLN A 5 -39.68 1.52 -4.06
CA GLN A 5 -38.89 1.69 -2.86
C GLN A 5 -38.86 0.33 -2.15
N TYR A 6 -37.67 -0.25 -1.99
CA TYR A 6 -37.49 -1.36 -1.07
C TYR A 6 -37.66 -0.78 0.34
N GLU A 7 -38.71 -1.19 1.05
CA GLU A 7 -38.90 -0.79 2.42
C GLU A 7 -37.65 -1.14 3.25
N GLY A 8 -37.01 -0.14 3.84
CA GLY A 8 -35.83 -0.29 4.69
C GLY A 8 -34.46 -0.24 3.97
N ILE A 9 -34.42 -0.12 2.63
CA ILE A 9 -33.17 0.05 1.90
C ILE A 9 -33.08 1.51 1.45
N HIS A 10 -32.37 2.31 2.23
CA HIS A 10 -32.01 3.66 1.84
C HIS A 10 -30.70 3.63 1.07
N ALA A 11 -30.62 4.36 -0.04
CA ALA A 11 -29.36 4.60 -0.73
C ALA A 11 -28.40 5.27 0.25
N ILE A 12 -27.29 4.62 0.55
CA ILE A 12 -26.24 5.20 1.39
C ILE A 12 -25.47 6.16 0.50
N VAL A 13 -25.69 7.46 0.73
CA VAL A 13 -25.02 8.53 0.01
C VAL A 13 -23.88 9.05 0.86
N ALA A 14 -22.70 9.21 0.25
CA ALA A 14 -21.58 9.84 0.91
C ALA A 14 -21.94 11.25 1.37
N PRO A 15 -21.68 11.61 2.63
CA PRO A 15 -21.87 12.97 3.12
C PRO A 15 -20.96 13.92 2.31
N SER A 16 -21.53 14.94 1.72
CA SER A 16 -20.80 15.90 0.86
C SER A 16 -19.67 16.66 1.58
N ALA A 17 -19.68 16.67 2.90
CA ALA A 17 -18.68 17.34 3.74
C ALA A 17 -17.47 16.46 4.13
N SER A 18 -17.43 15.20 3.71
CA SER A 18 -16.43 14.22 4.20
C SER A 18 -15.16 14.21 3.36
N PHE A 19 -15.14 14.83 2.20
CA PHE A 19 -14.00 14.87 1.30
C PHE A 19 -13.32 16.22 1.35
N ALA A 20 -11.99 16.22 1.45
CA ALA A 20 -11.18 17.42 1.38
C ALA A 20 -11.21 17.99 -0.06
N ALA A 21 -11.21 19.31 -0.20
CA ALA A 21 -11.03 19.98 -1.49
C ALA A 21 -9.61 19.72 -2.03
N ASP A 22 -9.40 19.95 -3.33
CA ASP A 22 -8.05 19.89 -3.93
C ASP A 22 -7.15 20.93 -3.24
N ASP A 23 -6.03 20.48 -2.69
CA ASP A 23 -5.06 21.30 -1.99
C ASP A 23 -3.92 21.78 -2.90
N GLY A 24 -4.02 21.54 -4.21
CA GLY A 24 -2.97 21.85 -5.18
C GLY A 24 -1.78 20.90 -5.12
N SER A 25 -1.93 19.72 -4.52
CA SER A 25 -0.84 18.76 -4.42
C SER A 25 -0.32 18.31 -5.79
N ILE A 26 1.00 18.09 -5.85
CA ILE A 26 1.72 17.70 -7.06
C ILE A 26 1.62 16.18 -7.25
N ALA A 27 1.19 15.76 -8.45
CA ALA A 27 1.26 14.36 -8.83
C ALA A 27 2.71 13.93 -9.09
N LEU A 28 3.08 12.72 -8.67
CA LEU A 28 4.30 12.07 -9.13
C LEU A 28 4.17 11.73 -10.61
N ASN A 29 5.24 11.86 -11.35
CA ASN A 29 5.30 11.50 -12.78
C ASN A 29 5.87 10.08 -12.96
N GLY A 30 5.93 9.57 -14.20
CA GLY A 30 6.48 8.24 -14.49
C GLY A 30 8.01 8.13 -14.41
N ASN A 31 8.73 9.13 -13.88
CA ASN A 31 10.18 9.08 -13.68
C ASN A 31 10.50 8.91 -12.19
N SER A 32 10.72 7.68 -11.75
CA SER A 32 10.96 7.34 -10.35
C SER A 32 12.20 8.00 -9.77
N ALA A 33 13.28 8.14 -10.52
CA ALA A 33 14.50 8.79 -10.03
C ALA A 33 14.26 10.27 -9.72
N SER A 34 13.61 11.00 -10.63
CA SER A 34 13.21 12.39 -10.41
C SER A 34 12.21 12.53 -9.28
N ASN A 35 11.28 11.60 -9.13
CA ASN A 35 10.30 11.60 -8.05
C ASN A 35 10.98 11.44 -6.70
N VAL A 36 11.89 10.50 -6.54
CA VAL A 36 12.64 10.30 -5.29
C VAL A 36 13.50 11.52 -4.99
N ALA A 37 14.23 12.06 -5.96
CA ALA A 37 15.02 13.28 -5.76
C ALA A 37 14.17 14.46 -5.24
N ARG A 38 12.99 14.65 -5.84
CA ARG A 38 12.07 15.70 -5.43
C ARG A 38 11.47 15.47 -4.04
N LEU A 39 11.07 14.23 -3.72
CA LEU A 39 10.57 13.86 -2.40
C LEU A 39 11.63 14.14 -1.32
N LEU A 40 12.86 13.68 -1.53
CA LEU A 40 13.95 13.86 -0.57
C LEU A 40 14.33 15.34 -0.40
N SER A 41 14.36 16.13 -1.47
CA SER A 41 14.65 17.57 -1.38
C SER A 41 13.57 18.35 -0.64
N HIS A 42 12.29 17.92 -0.71
CA HIS A 42 11.16 18.58 -0.04
C HIS A 42 11.04 18.19 1.43
N THR A 43 11.18 16.90 1.72
CA THR A 43 10.87 16.35 3.04
C THR A 43 12.08 16.35 3.97
N GLY A 44 13.29 16.38 3.43
CA GLY A 44 14.53 16.40 4.20
C GLY A 44 14.82 15.08 4.92
N HIS A 45 15.96 15.05 5.61
CA HIS A 45 16.46 13.84 6.28
C HIS A 45 15.83 13.57 7.64
N SER A 46 15.21 14.55 8.26
CA SER A 46 14.64 14.43 9.61
C SER A 46 13.44 13.47 9.71
N ILE A 47 12.85 13.14 8.56
CA ILE A 47 11.71 12.22 8.49
C ILE A 47 12.10 10.74 8.40
N ILE A 48 13.37 10.44 8.13
CA ILE A 48 13.84 9.06 8.07
C ILE A 48 14.02 8.55 9.49
N LYS A 49 13.13 7.63 9.87
CA LYS A 49 13.15 7.00 11.18
C LYS A 49 13.44 5.52 11.02
N GLY A 50 14.54 5.07 11.62
CA GLY A 50 14.93 3.67 11.64
C GLY A 50 15.58 3.18 10.35
N MET A 51 15.81 1.88 10.29
CA MET A 51 16.59 1.20 9.26
C MET A 51 15.76 0.42 8.24
N GLY A 52 14.45 0.64 8.20
CA GLY A 52 13.54 -0.16 7.38
C GLY A 52 13.14 -1.50 8.01
N GLU A 53 12.74 -2.45 7.18
CA GLU A 53 12.22 -3.75 7.60
C GLU A 53 13.29 -4.86 7.64
N MET A 54 14.55 -4.50 7.85
CA MET A 54 15.64 -5.47 7.95
C MET A 54 15.51 -6.34 9.21
N GLN A 55 15.80 -7.63 9.08
CA GLN A 55 15.82 -8.54 10.21
C GLN A 55 17.17 -8.48 10.91
N ILE A 56 17.19 -7.91 12.10
CA ILE A 56 18.34 -7.82 12.97
C ILE A 56 17.89 -7.78 14.42
N THR A 57 18.51 -8.56 15.28
CA THR A 57 18.25 -8.53 16.72
C THR A 57 19.06 -7.43 17.40
N ASP A 58 18.66 -7.03 18.61
CA ASP A 58 19.40 -6.03 19.40
C ASP A 58 20.84 -6.46 19.67
N ALA A 59 21.09 -7.75 19.91
CA ALA A 59 22.43 -8.28 20.15
C ALA A 59 23.32 -8.20 18.89
N GLU A 60 22.78 -8.54 17.73
CA GLU A 60 23.47 -8.44 16.44
C GLU A 60 23.76 -6.99 16.08
N TYR A 61 22.77 -6.09 16.27
CA TYR A 61 22.94 -4.66 16.07
C TYR A 61 24.06 -4.09 16.97
N LYS A 62 24.10 -4.51 18.24
CA LYS A 62 25.13 -4.09 19.19
C LYS A 62 26.53 -4.53 18.75
N GLU A 63 26.69 -5.77 18.26
CA GLU A 63 27.99 -6.27 17.77
C GLU A 63 28.47 -5.45 16.55
N ILE A 64 27.56 -5.19 15.58
CA ILE A 64 27.88 -4.33 14.43
C ILE A 64 28.26 -2.92 14.90
N LYS A 65 27.52 -2.37 15.86
CA LYS A 65 27.83 -1.04 16.41
C LYS A 65 29.21 -1.01 17.05
N GLU A 66 29.55 -1.95 17.93
CA GLU A 66 30.86 -2.01 18.59
C GLU A 66 32.01 -2.11 17.60
N PHE A 67 31.83 -2.86 16.52
CA PHE A 67 32.78 -2.96 15.43
C PHE A 67 32.90 -1.62 14.69
N THR A 68 31.75 -1.02 14.32
CA THR A 68 31.72 0.25 13.56
C THR A 68 32.33 1.38 14.36
N ASP A 69 32.04 1.49 15.67
CA ASP A 69 32.62 2.50 16.57
C ASP A 69 34.16 2.43 16.57
N LYS A 70 34.73 1.25 16.56
CA LYS A 70 36.19 1.07 16.47
C LYS A 70 36.72 1.43 15.09
N LEU A 71 36.01 1.03 14.03
CA LEU A 71 36.39 1.29 12.64
C LEU A 71 36.52 2.79 12.35
N VAL A 72 35.57 3.59 12.88
CA VAL A 72 35.48 5.02 12.61
C VAL A 72 36.06 5.91 13.72
N SER A 73 36.75 5.33 14.69
CA SER A 73 37.20 6.03 15.89
C SER A 73 38.11 7.28 15.66
N ASN A 74 38.73 7.35 14.49
CA ASN A 74 39.57 8.47 14.07
C ASN A 74 38.87 9.47 13.13
N ASN A 75 37.57 9.27 12.84
CA ASN A 75 36.81 10.15 11.95
C ASN A 75 36.08 11.23 12.78
N ASN A 76 35.99 12.44 12.25
CA ASN A 76 35.40 13.58 12.94
C ASN A 76 34.13 14.12 12.28
N THR A 77 33.86 13.76 11.04
CA THR A 77 32.73 14.27 10.28
C THR A 77 31.88 13.12 9.74
N PRO A 78 30.57 13.32 9.53
CA PRO A 78 29.70 12.33 8.89
C PRO A 78 30.25 11.81 7.55
N THR A 79 30.85 12.69 6.75
CA THR A 79 31.44 12.33 5.46
C THR A 79 32.64 11.41 5.62
N GLU A 80 33.56 11.68 6.56
CA GLU A 80 34.70 10.79 6.85
C GLU A 80 34.22 9.43 7.38
N ILE A 81 33.25 9.43 8.27
CA ILE A 81 32.63 8.20 8.80
C ILE A 81 32.04 7.38 7.66
N TYR A 82 31.21 8.00 6.82
CA TYR A 82 30.62 7.36 5.66
C TYR A 82 31.69 6.75 4.73
N GLN A 83 32.70 7.52 4.35
CA GLN A 83 33.77 7.06 3.46
C GLN A 83 34.54 5.88 4.04
N THR A 84 34.77 5.86 5.34
CA THR A 84 35.46 4.77 6.03
C THR A 84 34.62 3.50 6.02
N ILE A 85 33.33 3.60 6.35
CA ILE A 85 32.38 2.47 6.31
C ILE A 85 32.23 1.95 4.87
N PHE A 86 31.96 2.83 3.93
CA PHE A 86 31.80 2.49 2.52
C PHE A 86 33.03 1.75 1.97
N ARG A 87 34.24 2.25 2.24
CA ARG A 87 35.50 1.61 1.83
C ARG A 87 35.66 0.24 2.48
N TRP A 88 35.32 0.11 3.78
CA TRP A 88 35.40 -1.17 4.45
C TRP A 88 34.47 -2.20 3.79
N ILE A 89 33.23 -1.84 3.50
CA ILE A 89 32.26 -2.72 2.84
C ILE A 89 32.75 -3.13 1.43
N THR A 90 33.14 -2.15 0.61
CA THR A 90 33.56 -2.42 -0.78
C THR A 90 34.85 -3.23 -0.87
N THR A 91 35.68 -3.22 0.20
CA THR A 91 36.93 -3.96 0.27
C THR A 91 36.75 -5.38 0.84
N ASN A 92 35.87 -5.54 1.83
CA ASN A 92 35.79 -6.78 2.61
C ASN A 92 34.61 -7.68 2.23
N ILE A 93 33.54 -7.13 1.65
CA ILE A 93 32.40 -7.94 1.23
C ILE A 93 32.63 -8.40 -0.21
N GLN A 94 32.39 -9.71 -0.44
CA GLN A 94 32.53 -10.34 -1.76
C GLN A 94 31.15 -10.59 -2.37
N TYR A 95 30.98 -10.22 -3.63
CA TYR A 95 29.76 -10.51 -4.36
C TYR A 95 29.64 -12.01 -4.64
N GLN A 96 28.55 -12.60 -4.16
CA GLN A 96 28.29 -14.04 -4.28
C GLN A 96 26.98 -14.26 -5.03
N SER A 97 27.06 -14.75 -6.26
CA SER A 97 25.87 -15.16 -7.00
C SER A 97 25.25 -16.44 -6.40
N GLY A 98 23.92 -16.48 -6.33
CA GLY A 98 23.19 -17.60 -5.78
C GLY A 98 22.46 -17.24 -4.48
N TYR A 99 22.02 -18.27 -3.72
CA TYR A 99 21.35 -18.05 -2.47
C TYR A 99 22.33 -17.63 -1.38
N VAL A 100 22.16 -16.41 -0.88
CA VAL A 100 22.92 -15.84 0.24
C VAL A 100 21.92 -15.18 1.19
N ASP A 101 22.13 -15.32 2.50
CA ASP A 101 21.36 -14.54 3.46
C ASP A 101 21.85 -13.09 3.43
N ASN A 102 20.98 -12.18 3.00
CA ASN A 102 21.28 -10.77 2.84
C ASN A 102 20.89 -9.91 4.04
N ASN A 103 20.46 -10.50 5.16
CA ASN A 103 20.30 -9.76 6.40
C ASN A 103 21.65 -9.19 6.86
N PRO A 104 21.68 -8.03 7.54
CA PRO A 104 22.93 -7.32 7.82
C PRO A 104 23.95 -8.16 8.62
N TYR A 105 23.48 -8.88 9.63
CA TYR A 105 24.38 -9.64 10.50
C TYR A 105 25.02 -10.86 9.82
N PRO A 106 24.29 -11.73 9.10
CA PRO A 106 24.90 -12.76 8.25
C PRO A 106 25.93 -12.21 7.27
N VAL A 107 25.64 -11.10 6.59
CA VAL A 107 26.60 -10.45 5.68
C VAL A 107 27.85 -9.99 6.42
N PHE A 108 27.69 -9.34 7.57
CA PHE A 108 28.79 -8.90 8.44
C PHE A 108 29.70 -10.06 8.88
N LYS A 109 29.12 -11.23 9.16
CA LYS A 109 29.89 -12.41 9.63
C LYS A 109 30.53 -13.21 8.50
N THR A 110 29.85 -13.36 7.37
CA THR A 110 30.31 -14.21 6.25
C THR A 110 31.14 -13.46 5.23
N HIS A 111 31.01 -12.14 5.18
CA HIS A 111 31.59 -11.28 4.15
C HIS A 111 31.13 -11.63 2.74
N GLN A 112 29.92 -12.18 2.60
CA GLN A 112 29.33 -12.57 1.31
C GLN A 112 27.93 -11.97 1.17
N ALA A 113 27.63 -11.40 -0.01
CA ALA A 113 26.34 -10.79 -0.29
C ALA A 113 26.06 -10.68 -1.79
N ILE A 114 24.79 -10.53 -2.15
CA ILE A 114 24.35 -9.86 -3.37
C ILE A 114 24.12 -8.37 -3.09
N CYS A 115 23.68 -7.61 -4.09
CA CYS A 115 23.44 -6.16 -3.95
C CYS A 115 22.59 -5.78 -2.72
N GLN A 116 21.54 -6.55 -2.41
CA GLN A 116 20.71 -6.31 -1.23
C GLN A 116 21.49 -6.38 0.09
N GLY A 117 22.40 -7.33 0.22
CA GLY A 117 23.20 -7.47 1.45
C GLY A 117 24.24 -6.35 1.62
N TYR A 118 24.85 -5.88 0.51
CA TYR A 118 25.71 -4.70 0.54
C TYR A 118 24.93 -3.47 1.03
N ALA A 119 23.74 -3.24 0.48
CA ALA A 119 22.90 -2.12 0.88
C ALA A 119 22.43 -2.24 2.33
N ASN A 120 22.00 -3.43 2.77
CA ASN A 120 21.55 -3.67 4.13
C ASN A 120 22.65 -3.42 5.16
N LEU A 121 23.86 -3.93 4.91
CA LEU A 121 24.97 -3.75 5.85
C LEU A 121 25.41 -2.28 5.92
N LEU A 122 25.51 -1.59 4.79
CA LEU A 122 25.83 -0.15 4.76
C LEU A 122 24.81 0.65 5.57
N ASN A 123 23.51 0.37 5.36
CA ASN A 123 22.43 1.05 6.06
C ASN A 123 22.56 0.90 7.59
N VAL A 124 22.74 -0.33 8.08
CA VAL A 124 22.88 -0.59 9.52
C VAL A 124 24.13 0.07 10.10
N MET A 125 25.28 -0.05 9.45
CA MET A 125 26.52 0.57 9.94
C MET A 125 26.41 2.10 10.01
N LEU A 126 25.74 2.74 9.03
CA LEU A 126 25.50 4.20 9.05
C LEU A 126 24.54 4.58 10.20
N HIS A 127 23.46 3.83 10.40
CA HIS A 127 22.54 4.10 11.51
C HIS A 127 23.18 3.92 12.89
N THR A 128 24.19 3.06 13.04
CA THR A 128 24.96 2.97 14.31
C THR A 128 25.73 4.26 14.62
N GLN A 129 25.92 5.12 13.62
CA GLN A 129 26.65 6.39 13.69
C GLN A 129 25.74 7.61 13.52
N ASP A 130 24.42 7.42 13.68
CA ASP A 130 23.40 8.46 13.54
C ASP A 130 23.40 9.16 12.16
N ILE A 131 23.88 8.48 11.12
CA ILE A 131 23.84 8.97 9.73
C ILE A 131 22.57 8.45 9.08
N PRO A 132 21.65 9.35 8.64
CA PRO A 132 20.41 8.96 7.99
C PRO A 132 20.69 8.26 6.65
N ALA A 133 20.17 7.06 6.50
CA ALA A 133 20.28 6.25 5.28
C ALA A 133 19.05 5.38 5.10
N MET A 134 18.76 5.05 3.85
CA MET A 134 17.69 4.10 3.50
C MET A 134 18.12 3.26 2.31
N ASN A 135 17.55 2.06 2.20
CA ASN A 135 17.71 1.23 1.02
C ASN A 135 16.71 1.61 -0.05
N ALA A 136 17.11 1.49 -1.29
CA ALA A 136 16.25 1.54 -2.44
C ALA A 136 16.37 0.23 -3.23
N ASN A 137 15.25 -0.28 -3.70
CA ASN A 137 15.17 -1.41 -4.60
C ASN A 137 14.56 -0.97 -5.92
N GLY A 138 15.11 -1.44 -7.02
CA GLY A 138 14.64 -1.05 -8.34
C GLY A 138 15.44 -1.73 -9.44
N MET A 139 15.70 -0.99 -10.51
CA MET A 139 16.41 -1.48 -11.68
C MET A 139 17.72 -0.72 -11.89
N LEU A 140 18.78 -1.46 -12.15
CA LEU A 140 20.00 -0.94 -12.77
C LEU A 140 19.93 -1.24 -14.26
N VAL A 141 19.68 -0.22 -15.06
CA VAL A 141 19.48 -0.38 -16.52
C VAL A 141 20.83 -0.43 -17.23
N PRO A 142 21.08 -1.41 -18.13
CA PRO A 142 20.20 -2.50 -18.58
C PRO A 142 20.41 -3.83 -17.82
N VAL A 143 21.07 -3.84 -16.68
CA VAL A 143 21.55 -5.05 -15.98
C VAL A 143 20.43 -5.86 -15.36
N GLY A 144 19.45 -5.21 -14.68
CA GLY A 144 18.33 -5.88 -14.01
C GLY A 144 18.03 -5.36 -12.62
N GLY A 145 17.37 -6.18 -11.81
CA GLY A 145 17.03 -5.84 -10.43
C GLY A 145 18.26 -5.50 -9.60
N HIS A 146 18.19 -4.43 -8.80
CA HIS A 146 19.30 -3.92 -8.02
C HIS A 146 18.86 -3.25 -6.74
N ALA A 147 19.75 -3.23 -5.74
CA ALA A 147 19.58 -2.54 -4.47
C ALA A 147 20.76 -1.61 -4.20
N TRP A 148 20.47 -0.41 -3.67
CA TRP A 148 21.45 0.61 -3.30
C TRP A 148 20.93 1.42 -2.12
N ASN A 149 21.62 2.51 -1.75
CA ASN A 149 21.25 3.37 -0.65
C ASN A 149 21.09 4.84 -1.08
N TYR A 150 20.20 5.55 -0.40
CA TYR A 150 20.24 6.99 -0.27
C TYR A 150 20.80 7.35 1.11
N VAL A 151 21.77 8.24 1.14
CA VAL A 151 22.48 8.63 2.37
C VAL A 151 22.48 10.15 2.50
N TYR A 152 22.17 10.67 3.67
CA TYR A 152 22.26 12.10 3.95
C TYR A 152 23.55 12.44 4.72
N LEU A 153 24.36 13.29 4.12
CA LEU A 153 25.58 13.83 4.74
C LEU A 153 25.44 15.35 4.94
N ASP A 154 25.95 16.16 4.02
CA ASP A 154 25.66 17.58 3.87
C ASP A 154 24.51 17.84 2.87
N ASP A 155 24.17 16.85 2.09
CA ASP A 155 23.10 16.76 1.12
C ASP A 155 22.76 15.27 0.94
N TRP A 156 21.76 14.95 0.10
CA TRP A 156 21.46 13.59 -0.29
C TRP A 156 22.46 13.05 -1.30
N TYR A 157 22.89 11.80 -1.07
CA TYR A 157 23.78 11.04 -1.95
C TYR A 157 23.11 9.72 -2.35
N VAL A 158 23.34 9.34 -3.61
CA VAL A 158 23.15 7.95 -4.06
C VAL A 158 24.42 7.19 -3.73
N SER A 159 24.31 6.07 -3.04
CA SER A 159 25.41 5.22 -2.63
C SER A 159 25.17 3.78 -3.07
N ASP A 160 25.98 3.28 -3.98
CA ASP A 160 25.91 1.91 -4.50
C ASP A 160 27.20 1.15 -4.16
N PRO A 161 27.27 0.53 -2.97
CA PRO A 161 28.47 -0.17 -2.53
C PRO A 161 28.79 -1.41 -3.36
N THR A 162 27.80 -1.99 -4.05
CA THR A 162 28.03 -3.15 -4.94
C THR A 162 28.90 -2.77 -6.12
N ASN A 163 28.66 -1.59 -6.70
CA ASN A 163 29.36 -1.09 -7.89
C ASN A 163 30.41 0.00 -7.56
N ASN A 164 30.72 0.19 -6.28
CA ASN A 164 31.61 1.23 -5.80
C ASN A 164 31.21 2.64 -6.24
N GLY A 165 29.89 2.90 -6.31
CA GLY A 165 29.29 4.16 -6.76
C GLY A 165 28.89 5.07 -5.60
N HIS A 166 29.17 6.39 -5.75
CA HIS A 166 28.82 7.40 -4.77
C HIS A 166 28.66 8.78 -5.44
N PHE A 167 27.44 9.35 -5.40
CA PHE A 167 27.10 10.56 -6.17
C PHE A 167 26.13 11.43 -5.39
N ARG A 168 26.26 12.77 -5.54
CA ARG A 168 25.22 13.72 -5.07
C ARG A 168 23.92 13.52 -5.85
N MET A 169 22.78 13.65 -5.17
CA MET A 169 21.47 13.61 -5.82
C MET A 169 21.31 14.70 -6.89
N SER A 170 21.93 15.86 -6.70
CA SER A 170 21.94 16.95 -7.69
C SER A 170 22.67 16.60 -8.99
N GLU A 171 23.46 15.54 -9.00
CA GLU A 171 24.19 15.03 -10.17
C GLU A 171 23.45 13.87 -10.88
N LEU A 172 22.21 13.60 -10.48
CA LEU A 172 21.40 12.47 -10.96
C LEU A 172 21.14 12.47 -12.47
N ASP A 173 21.21 13.61 -13.15
CA ASP A 173 21.08 13.70 -14.61
C ASP A 173 22.14 12.87 -15.35
N THR A 174 23.25 12.59 -14.68
CA THR A 174 24.31 11.71 -15.19
C THR A 174 24.11 10.23 -14.82
N TYR A 175 23.17 9.94 -13.88
CA TYR A 175 22.92 8.60 -13.33
C TYR A 175 21.48 8.12 -13.55
N THR A 176 21.03 8.18 -14.78
CA THR A 176 19.72 7.68 -15.21
C THR A 176 19.59 6.16 -15.17
N HIS A 177 20.65 5.44 -14.77
CA HIS A 177 20.66 3.97 -14.78
C HIS A 177 20.03 3.32 -13.54
N LEU A 178 19.99 4.03 -12.40
CA LEU A 178 19.35 3.56 -11.18
C LEU A 178 17.90 4.09 -11.12
N VAL A 179 16.95 3.19 -11.35
CA VAL A 179 15.52 3.52 -11.35
C VAL A 179 14.90 2.92 -10.09
N PRO A 180 14.67 3.73 -9.03
CA PRO A 180 14.10 3.24 -7.78
C PRO A 180 12.61 2.90 -7.97
N MET A 181 12.20 1.72 -7.48
CA MET A 181 10.80 1.28 -7.46
C MET A 181 10.23 1.34 -6.06
N THR A 182 11.02 0.96 -5.07
CA THR A 182 10.63 1.02 -3.66
C THR A 182 11.75 1.55 -2.78
N LEU A 183 11.37 2.18 -1.67
CA LEU A 183 12.25 2.50 -0.55
C LEU A 183 11.85 1.64 0.64
N ASP A 184 12.80 1.17 1.43
CA ASP A 184 12.53 0.23 2.51
C ASP A 184 12.24 0.90 3.86
N VAL A 185 12.12 2.21 3.88
CA VAL A 185 11.69 2.97 5.05
C VAL A 185 10.48 3.82 4.71
N ASP A 186 9.70 4.14 5.71
CA ASP A 186 8.63 5.11 5.59
C ASP A 186 9.24 6.51 5.42
N LEU A 187 8.82 7.23 4.38
CA LEU A 187 9.36 8.55 4.06
C LEU A 187 9.01 9.57 5.14
N PHE A 188 7.78 9.54 5.62
CA PHE A 188 7.30 10.42 6.68
C PHE A 188 6.01 9.89 7.30
N GLU A 189 5.70 10.43 8.47
CA GLU A 189 4.46 10.16 9.19
C GLU A 189 3.91 11.45 9.78
N ASP A 190 2.61 11.49 9.96
CA ASP A 190 1.90 12.49 10.76
C ASP A 190 1.18 11.81 11.94
N GLU A 191 0.25 12.51 12.58
CA GLU A 191 -0.52 11.96 13.70
C GLU A 191 -1.45 10.83 13.27
N GLU A 192 -1.89 10.81 12.01
CA GLU A 192 -2.92 9.93 11.51
C GLU A 192 -2.38 8.79 10.63
N PHE A 193 -1.30 9.04 9.87
CA PHE A 193 -0.83 8.12 8.84
C PHE A 193 0.68 7.96 8.79
N VAL A 194 1.11 6.86 8.17
CA VAL A 194 2.48 6.62 7.72
C VAL A 194 2.46 6.49 6.20
N TYR A 195 3.34 7.23 5.54
CA TYR A 195 3.41 7.34 4.08
C TYR A 195 4.68 6.70 3.55
N HIS A 196 4.54 6.06 2.40
CA HIS A 196 5.60 5.30 1.78
C HIS A 196 5.65 5.52 0.26
N PHE A 197 6.86 5.53 -0.30
CA PHE A 197 7.07 5.50 -1.74
C PHE A 197 7.16 4.06 -2.23
N SER A 198 6.28 3.68 -3.15
CA SER A 198 6.28 2.38 -3.79
C SER A 198 5.72 2.47 -5.20
N GLU A 199 6.34 1.82 -6.16
CA GLU A 199 5.89 1.74 -7.55
C GLU A 199 5.57 3.13 -8.14
N GLU A 200 6.49 4.07 -7.96
CA GLU A 200 6.34 5.47 -8.43
C GLU A 200 5.17 6.23 -7.80
N ARG A 201 4.63 5.74 -6.71
CA ARG A 201 3.49 6.32 -6.00
C ARG A 201 3.83 6.65 -4.57
N LEU A 202 3.23 7.74 -4.11
CA LEU A 202 3.14 8.02 -2.69
C LEU A 202 1.85 7.40 -2.17
N ASN A 203 1.97 6.50 -1.22
CA ASN A 203 0.83 5.76 -0.68
C ASN A 203 0.81 5.75 0.84
N ILE A 204 -0.38 5.50 1.40
CA ILE A 204 -0.55 5.30 2.83
C ILE A 204 -0.26 3.85 3.14
N ARG A 205 0.73 3.62 4.02
CA ARG A 205 1.16 2.31 4.48
C ARG A 205 0.53 1.89 5.81
N GLN A 206 0.25 2.85 6.68
CA GLN A 206 -0.36 2.57 7.97
C GLN A 206 -1.33 3.69 8.37
N VAL A 207 -2.42 3.30 9.02
CA VAL A 207 -3.35 4.18 9.70
C VAL A 207 -3.09 4.09 11.19
N LYS A 208 -2.85 5.23 11.84
CA LYS A 208 -2.59 5.34 13.29
C LYS A 208 -3.82 5.86 14.05
N LYS A 209 -4.60 6.72 13.40
CA LYS A 209 -5.78 7.36 13.99
C LYS A 209 -6.88 6.34 14.21
N SER A 210 -7.40 6.28 15.44
CA SER A 210 -8.62 5.58 15.76
C SER A 210 -9.84 6.49 15.55
N GLY A 211 -10.98 5.89 15.25
CA GLY A 211 -12.24 6.61 15.06
C GLY A 211 -13.17 5.84 14.15
N LYS A 212 -14.46 6.22 14.16
CA LYS A 212 -15.46 5.55 13.34
C LYS A 212 -15.28 5.83 11.85
N GLN A 213 -14.86 7.05 11.50
CA GLN A 213 -14.70 7.52 10.14
C GLN A 213 -13.22 7.69 9.83
N LEU A 214 -12.77 7.11 8.74
CA LEU A 214 -11.43 7.26 8.19
C LEU A 214 -11.53 8.04 6.88
N ILE A 215 -10.98 9.25 6.86
CA ILE A 215 -10.82 10.03 5.64
C ILE A 215 -9.42 9.74 5.09
N VAL A 216 -9.35 9.09 3.94
CA VAL A 216 -8.07 8.77 3.27
C VAL A 216 -7.58 10.05 2.59
N PRO A 217 -6.46 10.64 3.03
CA PRO A 217 -5.96 11.89 2.47
C PRO A 217 -5.49 11.68 1.01
N PHE A 218 -5.76 12.66 0.17
CA PHE A 218 -5.38 12.66 -1.24
C PHE A 218 -4.08 13.41 -1.52
N GLY A 219 -3.49 14.03 -0.50
CA GLY A 219 -2.23 14.75 -0.58
C GLY A 219 -1.59 14.95 0.79
N THR A 220 -0.27 15.10 0.80
CA THR A 220 0.52 15.40 2.00
C THR A 220 1.84 16.04 1.59
N ASN A 221 2.34 17.02 2.37
CA ASN A 221 3.60 17.74 2.12
C ASN A 221 3.77 18.24 0.67
N GLY A 222 2.70 18.70 0.03
CA GLY A 222 2.71 19.16 -1.35
C GLY A 222 2.68 18.04 -2.41
N PHE A 223 2.62 16.77 -2.03
CA PHE A 223 2.57 15.64 -2.96
C PHE A 223 1.23 14.93 -2.91
N ARG A 224 0.77 14.50 -4.11
CA ARG A 224 -0.45 13.71 -4.25
C ARG A 224 -0.24 12.30 -3.71
N VAL A 225 -1.15 11.87 -2.85
CA VAL A 225 -1.26 10.47 -2.41
C VAL A 225 -2.19 9.75 -3.37
N SER A 226 -1.71 8.71 -4.04
CA SER A 226 -2.45 8.01 -5.09
C SER A 226 -2.83 6.58 -4.74
N ALA A 227 -2.34 6.05 -3.61
CA ALA A 227 -2.66 4.71 -3.17
C ALA A 227 -2.94 4.63 -1.67
N PHE A 228 -3.88 3.77 -1.30
CA PHE A 228 -4.18 3.40 0.08
C PHE A 228 -3.94 1.91 0.27
N ASN A 229 -2.77 1.56 0.77
CA ASN A 229 -2.32 0.18 0.92
C ASN A 229 -1.74 -0.08 2.32
N PRO A 230 -2.56 -0.09 3.37
CA PRO A 230 -2.09 -0.35 4.73
C PRO A 230 -1.50 -1.77 4.85
N SER A 231 -0.30 -1.86 5.40
CA SER A 231 0.39 -3.13 5.68
C SER A 231 -0.03 -3.76 7.02
N LYS A 232 -0.74 -3.00 7.84
CA LYS A 232 -1.30 -3.43 9.13
C LYS A 232 -2.82 -3.29 9.13
N PRO A 233 -3.53 -4.03 9.99
CA PRO A 233 -4.97 -3.85 10.15
C PRO A 233 -5.32 -2.40 10.48
N LEU A 234 -6.47 -1.95 9.96
CA LEU A 234 -7.05 -0.66 10.36
C LEU A 234 -7.41 -0.70 11.85
N PRO A 235 -7.37 0.44 12.55
CA PRO A 235 -7.84 0.52 13.93
C PRO A 235 -9.25 -0.03 14.08
N GLU A 236 -9.51 -0.76 15.17
CA GLU A 236 -10.77 -1.50 15.38
C GLU A 236 -12.04 -0.64 15.29
N GLY A 237 -11.94 0.64 15.61
CA GLY A 237 -13.08 1.56 15.57
C GLY A 237 -13.49 2.01 14.17
N VAL A 238 -12.72 1.71 13.12
CA VAL A 238 -13.01 2.18 11.76
C VAL A 238 -14.16 1.37 11.16
N GLU A 239 -15.27 2.04 10.94
CA GLU A 239 -16.48 1.49 10.32
C GLU A 239 -16.77 2.06 8.93
N GLU A 240 -16.24 3.25 8.63
CA GLU A 240 -16.49 3.99 7.39
C GLU A 240 -15.18 4.49 6.79
N ILE A 241 -15.00 4.29 5.49
CA ILE A 241 -13.83 4.79 4.74
C ILE A 241 -14.31 5.79 3.69
N TYR A 242 -13.67 6.96 3.67
CA TYR A 242 -13.90 8.02 2.68
C TYR A 242 -12.67 8.15 1.78
N ILE A 243 -12.81 7.78 0.51
CA ILE A 243 -11.73 7.71 -0.47
C ILE A 243 -11.74 8.98 -1.31
N GLY A 244 -10.71 9.81 -1.17
CA GLY A 244 -10.60 11.10 -1.86
C GLY A 244 -10.35 10.99 -3.37
N GLN A 245 -10.40 12.13 -4.04
CA GLN A 245 -10.37 12.24 -5.52
C GLN A 245 -9.07 11.72 -6.16
N ASN A 246 -7.95 11.74 -5.46
CA ASN A 246 -6.64 11.37 -6.01
C ASN A 246 -6.27 9.89 -5.80
N ILE A 247 -7.04 9.15 -5.02
CA ILE A 247 -6.75 7.74 -4.75
C ILE A 247 -7.13 6.91 -5.97
N GLU A 248 -6.14 6.27 -6.59
CA GLU A 248 -6.30 5.46 -7.80
C GLU A 248 -6.33 3.96 -7.50
N SER A 249 -5.78 3.55 -6.36
CA SER A 249 -5.71 2.15 -5.97
C SER A 249 -5.86 1.92 -4.48
N LEU A 250 -6.50 0.79 -4.16
CA LEU A 250 -6.53 0.18 -2.84
C LEU A 250 -5.60 -1.02 -2.87
N GLY A 251 -4.81 -1.20 -1.83
CA GLY A 251 -3.85 -2.30 -1.76
C GLY A 251 -4.53 -3.67 -1.59
N GLU A 252 -3.81 -4.72 -1.96
CA GLU A 252 -4.29 -6.10 -1.86
C GLU A 252 -4.74 -6.48 -0.45
N ASN A 253 -4.13 -5.89 0.57
CA ASN A 253 -4.49 -6.11 1.97
C ASN A 253 -5.90 -5.62 2.34
N LEU A 254 -6.50 -4.73 1.55
CA LEU A 254 -7.88 -4.28 1.72
C LEU A 254 -8.85 -5.05 0.83
N LEU A 255 -8.36 -5.68 -0.24
CA LEU A 255 -9.21 -6.38 -1.20
C LEU A 255 -9.62 -7.76 -0.65
N GLY A 256 -10.78 -8.25 -1.09
CA GLY A 256 -11.34 -9.49 -0.59
C GLY A 256 -12.06 -9.32 0.76
N LEU A 257 -12.20 -10.40 1.51
CA LEU A 257 -12.75 -10.40 2.88
C LEU A 257 -11.65 -10.01 3.87
N SER A 258 -11.29 -8.78 3.84
CA SER A 258 -10.08 -8.23 4.37
C SER A 258 -9.89 -8.45 5.88
N ILE A 259 -8.87 -9.18 6.25
CA ILE A 259 -8.39 -9.26 7.63
C ILE A 259 -7.84 -7.92 8.13
N HIS A 260 -7.52 -7.00 7.22
CA HIS A 260 -7.01 -5.67 7.54
C HIS A 260 -8.10 -4.62 7.80
N ALA A 261 -9.34 -4.88 7.36
CA ALA A 261 -10.48 -3.97 7.55
C ALA A 261 -11.76 -4.72 7.96
N PRO A 262 -11.73 -5.57 9.00
CA PRO A 262 -12.85 -6.47 9.31
C PRO A 262 -14.13 -5.76 9.78
N ASN A 263 -14.01 -4.55 10.30
CA ASN A 263 -15.13 -3.80 10.89
C ASN A 263 -15.73 -2.75 9.94
N VAL A 264 -15.17 -2.59 8.74
CA VAL A 264 -15.66 -1.59 7.79
C VAL A 264 -16.99 -2.04 7.21
N LYS A 265 -18.00 -1.18 7.39
CA LYS A 265 -19.37 -1.34 6.90
C LYS A 265 -19.64 -0.56 5.63
N HIS A 266 -18.99 0.60 5.49
CA HIS A 266 -19.25 1.55 4.42
C HIS A 266 -17.95 2.06 3.80
N ALA A 267 -17.94 2.14 2.47
CA ALA A 267 -16.86 2.77 1.72
C ALA A 267 -17.45 3.76 0.69
N PHE A 268 -16.99 5.00 0.77
CA PHE A 268 -17.44 6.08 -0.09
C PHE A 268 -16.28 6.60 -0.93
N VAL A 269 -16.56 6.92 -2.18
CA VAL A 269 -15.58 7.50 -3.09
C VAL A 269 -16.06 8.89 -3.50
N ASP A 270 -15.15 9.86 -3.46
CA ASP A 270 -15.42 11.22 -3.91
C ASP A 270 -15.90 11.21 -5.36
N SER A 271 -16.94 11.98 -5.65
CA SER A 271 -17.54 12.08 -7.00
C SER A 271 -16.57 12.63 -8.06
N ALA A 272 -15.55 13.38 -7.64
CA ALA A 272 -14.48 13.87 -8.50
C ALA A 272 -13.40 12.83 -8.79
N ASN A 273 -13.41 11.66 -8.12
CA ASN A 273 -12.45 10.60 -8.40
C ASN A 273 -12.68 10.02 -9.80
N SER A 274 -11.63 10.06 -10.64
CA SER A 274 -11.71 9.61 -12.04
C SER A 274 -11.48 8.12 -12.23
N LYS A 275 -10.97 7.41 -11.21
CA LYS A 275 -10.57 6.00 -11.28
C LYS A 275 -11.51 5.09 -10.51
N LEU A 276 -11.98 5.54 -9.37
CA LEU A 276 -12.84 4.78 -8.47
C LEU A 276 -14.23 5.42 -8.36
N LYS A 277 -15.23 4.61 -8.10
CA LYS A 277 -16.61 5.05 -7.82
C LYS A 277 -17.20 4.18 -6.74
N SER A 278 -18.09 4.71 -5.92
CA SER A 278 -18.84 3.90 -4.96
C SER A 278 -20.33 3.88 -5.29
N TYR A 279 -20.95 2.71 -5.11
CA TYR A 279 -22.39 2.52 -5.21
C TYR A 279 -22.79 1.34 -4.34
N GLY A 280 -23.83 1.51 -3.53
CA GLY A 280 -24.46 0.43 -2.77
C GLY A 280 -23.53 -0.37 -1.86
N GLN A 281 -22.54 0.26 -1.23
CA GLN A 281 -21.49 -0.35 -0.39
C GLN A 281 -20.36 -1.04 -1.18
N VAL A 282 -20.28 -0.84 -2.47
CA VAL A 282 -19.23 -1.41 -3.31
C VAL A 282 -18.41 -0.28 -3.92
N VAL A 283 -17.10 -0.40 -3.86
CA VAL A 283 -16.19 0.44 -4.65
C VAL A 283 -15.91 -0.27 -5.97
N TYR A 284 -16.08 0.46 -7.05
CA TYR A 284 -15.88 -0.01 -8.42
C TYR A 284 -14.62 0.62 -9.02
N ARG A 285 -13.92 -0.18 -9.83
CA ARG A 285 -12.86 0.27 -10.73
C ARG A 285 -13.16 -0.26 -12.11
N ASP A 286 -13.13 0.60 -13.14
CA ASP A 286 -13.45 0.21 -14.53
C ASP A 286 -14.79 -0.54 -14.65
N SER A 287 -15.79 -0.08 -13.90
CA SER A 287 -17.14 -0.67 -13.82
C SER A 287 -17.19 -2.11 -13.24
N GLN A 288 -16.09 -2.59 -12.67
CA GLN A 288 -16.05 -3.87 -11.98
C GLN A 288 -15.96 -3.66 -10.46
N PRO A 289 -16.58 -4.51 -9.64
CA PRO A 289 -16.40 -4.51 -8.20
C PRO A 289 -14.93 -4.65 -7.84
N TYR A 290 -14.44 -3.70 -7.04
CA TYR A 290 -13.05 -3.63 -6.67
C TYR A 290 -12.84 -3.84 -5.16
N TYR A 291 -13.70 -3.24 -4.32
CA TYR A 291 -13.68 -3.44 -2.88
C TYR A 291 -15.09 -3.55 -2.33
N ILE A 292 -15.34 -4.55 -1.50
CA ILE A 292 -16.59 -4.77 -0.78
C ILE A 292 -16.27 -4.80 0.71
N PRO A 293 -16.83 -3.88 1.54
CA PRO A 293 -16.55 -3.85 2.97
C PRO A 293 -16.95 -5.16 3.67
N ALA A 294 -16.05 -5.70 4.48
CA ALA A 294 -16.22 -7.00 5.13
C ALA A 294 -17.39 -7.06 6.11
N ALA A 295 -17.76 -5.93 6.73
CA ALA A 295 -18.87 -5.84 7.68
C ALA A 295 -20.15 -5.23 7.08
N ALA A 296 -20.24 -5.08 5.75
CA ALA A 296 -21.45 -4.60 5.10
C ALA A 296 -22.60 -5.59 5.29
N THR A 297 -23.77 -5.09 5.71
CA THR A 297 -24.97 -5.91 5.93
C THR A 297 -25.93 -5.85 4.75
N VAL A 298 -25.93 -4.75 4.00
CA VAL A 298 -26.73 -4.56 2.79
C VAL A 298 -25.80 -4.17 1.66
N ILE A 299 -25.82 -4.92 0.57
CA ILE A 299 -24.98 -4.68 -0.60
C ILE A 299 -25.87 -4.54 -1.83
N GLN A 300 -25.73 -3.40 -2.53
CA GLN A 300 -26.39 -3.15 -3.80
C GLN A 300 -25.36 -3.19 -4.92
N PHE A 301 -25.56 -4.01 -5.93
CA PHE A 301 -24.63 -4.11 -7.05
C PHE A 301 -25.12 -3.31 -8.24
N LEU A 302 -24.18 -2.62 -8.91
CA LEU A 302 -24.41 -2.11 -10.28
C LEU A 302 -24.65 -3.31 -11.22
N PRO A 303 -25.29 -3.11 -12.38
CA PRO A 303 -25.48 -4.18 -13.35
C PRO A 303 -24.13 -4.81 -13.73
N ILE A 304 -24.00 -6.11 -13.44
CA ILE A 304 -22.87 -6.95 -13.84
C ILE A 304 -23.44 -8.03 -14.74
N HIS A 305 -22.83 -8.28 -15.88
CA HIS A 305 -23.35 -9.25 -16.84
C HIS A 305 -23.59 -10.63 -16.20
N THR A 306 -22.59 -11.11 -15.45
CA THR A 306 -22.65 -12.40 -14.74
C THR A 306 -21.93 -12.31 -13.40
N PHE A 307 -22.58 -12.78 -12.35
CA PHE A 307 -21.95 -13.03 -11.06
C PHE A 307 -21.38 -14.44 -11.08
N GLY A 308 -20.08 -14.53 -11.32
CA GLY A 308 -19.37 -15.79 -11.45
C GLY A 308 -19.18 -16.54 -10.14
N LYS A 309 -18.66 -17.78 -10.21
CA LYS A 309 -18.32 -18.58 -9.05
C LYS A 309 -17.41 -17.82 -8.07
N ASN A 310 -17.73 -17.94 -6.77
CA ASN A 310 -17.00 -17.30 -5.66
C ASN A 310 -17.01 -15.76 -5.68
N PHE A 311 -17.92 -15.12 -6.39
CA PHE A 311 -18.00 -13.68 -6.49
C PHE A 311 -18.07 -12.99 -5.10
N LEU A 312 -18.93 -13.46 -4.22
CA LEU A 312 -19.03 -13.03 -2.82
C LEU A 312 -19.04 -14.26 -1.91
N LYS A 313 -17.91 -14.94 -1.82
CA LYS A 313 -17.76 -16.14 -1.01
C LYS A 313 -17.35 -15.77 0.42
N ASP A 314 -17.88 -16.51 1.41
CA ASP A 314 -17.51 -16.44 2.84
C ASP A 314 -17.75 -15.06 3.48
N HIS A 315 -18.68 -14.26 2.94
CA HIS A 315 -19.02 -12.96 3.52
C HIS A 315 -19.90 -13.13 4.76
N ALA A 316 -19.30 -12.94 5.94
CA ALA A 316 -19.92 -13.29 7.22
C ALA A 316 -21.07 -12.38 7.64
N HIS A 317 -21.16 -11.14 7.14
CA HIS A 317 -22.05 -10.11 7.64
C HIS A 317 -23.20 -9.71 6.72
N VAL A 318 -23.12 -10.03 5.42
CA VAL A 318 -24.19 -9.65 4.48
C VAL A 318 -25.51 -10.33 4.82
N GLU A 319 -26.57 -9.53 4.95
CA GLU A 319 -27.95 -9.99 5.24
C GLU A 319 -28.87 -9.80 4.03
N THR A 320 -28.59 -8.80 3.20
CA THR A 320 -29.40 -8.48 2.03
C THR A 320 -28.51 -8.09 0.86
N ILE A 321 -28.79 -8.65 -0.31
CA ILE A 321 -28.20 -8.20 -1.59
C ILE A 321 -29.29 -7.69 -2.53
N VAL A 322 -28.91 -6.72 -3.36
CA VAL A 322 -29.76 -6.16 -4.41
C VAL A 322 -29.03 -6.22 -5.75
N ILE A 323 -29.57 -6.97 -6.66
CA ILE A 323 -29.09 -7.14 -8.04
C ILE A 323 -29.89 -6.20 -8.95
N GLN A 324 -29.20 -5.43 -9.77
CA GLN A 324 -29.82 -4.46 -10.68
C GLN A 324 -30.26 -5.11 -12.00
N SER A 325 -31.27 -4.52 -12.63
CA SER A 325 -31.68 -4.88 -14.00
C SER A 325 -30.51 -4.72 -14.99
N GLY A 326 -30.44 -5.65 -15.95
CA GLY A 326 -29.31 -5.78 -16.87
C GLY A 326 -28.32 -6.89 -16.48
N THR A 327 -28.43 -7.45 -15.30
CA THR A 327 -27.71 -8.67 -14.90
C THR A 327 -28.34 -9.89 -15.56
N LYS A 328 -27.55 -10.69 -16.28
CA LYS A 328 -28.05 -11.87 -16.99
C LYS A 328 -28.07 -13.14 -16.14
N SER A 329 -26.99 -13.38 -15.37
CA SER A 329 -26.92 -14.62 -14.60
C SER A 329 -26.20 -14.50 -13.28
N LEU A 330 -26.58 -15.40 -12.35
CA LEU A 330 -25.85 -15.74 -11.14
C LEU A 330 -25.44 -17.21 -11.29
N ASP A 331 -24.14 -17.45 -11.37
CA ASP A 331 -23.59 -18.79 -11.57
C ASP A 331 -23.60 -19.62 -10.27
N ALA A 332 -23.37 -20.91 -10.40
CA ALA A 332 -23.21 -21.80 -9.26
C ALA A 332 -22.14 -21.27 -8.29
N TYR A 333 -22.46 -21.25 -6.99
CA TYR A 333 -21.59 -20.80 -5.92
C TYR A 333 -21.18 -19.31 -5.99
N ALA A 334 -21.94 -18.45 -6.68
CA ALA A 334 -21.66 -17.02 -6.75
C ALA A 334 -21.64 -16.35 -5.37
N PHE A 335 -22.57 -16.73 -4.49
CA PHE A 335 -22.72 -16.24 -3.11
C PHE A 335 -22.58 -17.38 -2.10
N GLU A 336 -21.53 -18.20 -2.29
CA GLU A 336 -21.31 -19.37 -1.45
C GLU A 336 -20.95 -18.97 -0.02
N ASN A 337 -21.56 -19.70 0.94
CA ASN A 337 -21.19 -19.62 2.35
C ASN A 337 -21.32 -18.21 2.96
N CYS A 338 -22.42 -17.51 2.64
CA CYS A 338 -22.81 -16.25 3.27
C CYS A 338 -23.87 -16.53 4.37
N PRO A 339 -23.48 -16.90 5.59
CA PRO A 339 -24.38 -17.53 6.58
C PRO A 339 -25.49 -16.62 7.10
N ARG A 340 -25.34 -15.31 6.96
CA ARG A 340 -26.34 -14.32 7.39
C ARG A 340 -27.22 -13.81 6.26
N LEU A 341 -26.94 -14.19 5.00
CA LEU A 341 -27.71 -13.75 3.85
C LEU A 341 -29.14 -14.31 3.89
N GLN A 342 -30.11 -13.43 4.13
CA GLN A 342 -31.53 -13.77 4.28
C GLN A 342 -32.36 -13.38 3.06
N LYS A 343 -31.95 -12.33 2.32
CA LYS A 343 -32.73 -11.79 1.21
C LYS A 343 -31.85 -11.46 0.00
N ALA A 344 -32.34 -11.82 -1.16
CA ALA A 344 -31.77 -11.38 -2.45
C ALA A 344 -32.88 -10.80 -3.31
N TYR A 345 -32.77 -9.54 -3.67
CA TYR A 345 -33.64 -8.89 -4.65
C TYR A 345 -33.03 -9.08 -6.03
N ILE A 346 -33.70 -9.82 -6.90
CA ILE A 346 -33.16 -10.24 -8.19
C ILE A 346 -34.19 -9.93 -9.30
N PRO A 347 -33.79 -9.26 -10.40
CA PRO A 347 -34.67 -9.00 -11.54
C PRO A 347 -35.28 -10.25 -12.11
N GLU A 348 -36.50 -10.17 -12.70
CA GLU A 348 -37.20 -11.31 -13.28
C GLU A 348 -36.38 -11.98 -14.40
N GLU A 349 -35.70 -11.16 -15.21
CA GLU A 349 -34.93 -11.61 -16.35
C GLU A 349 -33.61 -12.31 -15.99
N THR A 350 -33.16 -12.21 -14.73
CA THR A 350 -31.88 -12.78 -14.31
C THR A 350 -32.00 -14.30 -14.08
N VAL A 351 -31.18 -15.07 -14.76
CA VAL A 351 -31.05 -16.51 -14.54
C VAL A 351 -30.26 -16.79 -13.27
N VAL A 352 -30.78 -17.64 -12.39
CA VAL A 352 -30.13 -18.01 -11.13
C VAL A 352 -29.89 -19.51 -11.12
N ASP A 353 -28.61 -19.89 -11.03
CA ASP A 353 -28.25 -21.31 -10.84
C ASP A 353 -28.76 -21.82 -9.48
N ALA A 354 -29.19 -23.07 -9.44
CA ALA A 354 -29.73 -23.67 -8.22
C ALA A 354 -28.75 -23.72 -7.04
N LYS A 355 -27.44 -23.63 -7.30
CA LYS A 355 -26.37 -23.59 -6.29
C LYS A 355 -25.77 -22.20 -6.10
N ALA A 356 -26.33 -21.16 -6.71
CA ALA A 356 -25.78 -19.80 -6.60
C ALA A 356 -25.67 -19.33 -5.13
N PHE A 357 -26.61 -19.76 -4.29
CA PHE A 357 -26.70 -19.39 -2.87
C PHE A 357 -26.43 -20.60 -1.94
N TYR A 358 -25.44 -21.40 -2.27
CA TYR A 358 -25.08 -22.56 -1.45
C TYR A 358 -24.51 -22.13 -0.10
N GLY A 359 -25.02 -22.69 1.02
CA GLY A 359 -24.51 -22.39 2.37
C GLY A 359 -24.90 -21.02 2.93
N VAL A 360 -25.99 -20.41 2.45
CA VAL A 360 -26.57 -19.18 3.02
C VAL A 360 -27.51 -19.48 4.19
N HIS A 361 -28.13 -18.43 4.75
CA HIS A 361 -29.02 -18.55 5.90
C HIS A 361 -30.22 -19.51 5.62
N PRO A 362 -30.64 -20.37 6.57
CA PRO A 362 -31.73 -21.33 6.36
C PRO A 362 -33.08 -20.71 5.95
N GLN A 363 -33.34 -19.46 6.33
CA GLN A 363 -34.55 -18.71 5.97
C GLN A 363 -34.33 -17.78 4.75
N PHE A 364 -33.33 -18.05 3.95
CA PHE A 364 -33.02 -17.25 2.76
C PHE A 364 -34.20 -17.24 1.76
N GLN A 365 -34.46 -16.05 1.21
CA GLN A 365 -35.51 -15.82 0.23
C GLN A 365 -35.00 -15.03 -0.97
N ILE A 366 -35.39 -15.47 -2.16
CA ILE A 366 -35.23 -14.71 -3.40
C ILE A 366 -36.53 -13.94 -3.65
N LEU A 367 -36.40 -12.63 -3.76
CA LEU A 367 -37.50 -11.71 -4.07
C LEU A 367 -37.33 -11.25 -5.54
N ARG A 368 -38.23 -11.71 -6.40
CA ARG A 368 -38.19 -11.43 -7.85
C ARG A 368 -38.96 -10.18 -8.18
N GLY A 369 -38.53 -9.53 -9.21
CA GLY A 369 -39.39 -8.73 -10.06
C GLY A 369 -39.42 -7.25 -9.85
N ILE A 370 -38.54 -6.53 -9.20
CA ILE A 370 -38.62 -5.08 -9.31
C ILE A 370 -37.33 -4.37 -8.89
N VAL A 371 -36.39 -4.23 -9.80
CA VAL A 371 -35.44 -3.10 -9.80
C VAL A 371 -35.48 -2.46 -11.19
N LYS A 372 -36.44 -1.58 -11.41
CA LYS A 372 -36.37 -0.67 -12.56
C LYS A 372 -35.62 0.57 -12.10
N ASN A 373 -34.49 0.84 -12.78
CA ASN A 373 -33.75 2.11 -12.70
C ASN A 373 -34.65 3.32 -12.96
#